data_f49d9c514e17800f7f57fbcf9e69ad85
#
_entry.id   f49d9c514e17800f7f57fbcf9e69ad85
#
_cell.length_a   1.000
_cell.length_b   1.000
_cell.length_c   1.000
_cell.angle_alpha   90.00
_cell.angle_beta   90.00
_cell.angle_gamma   90.00
#
_symmetry.space_group_name_H-M   'P 1'
#
loop_
_entity.id
_entity.type
_entity.pdbx_description
1 polymer ?
#
loop_
_entity_poly.entity_id
_entity_poly.type
_entity_poly.pdbx_seq_one_letter_code
_entity_poly.pdbx_strand_id
1 'polypeptide(L)'
;MINKGFRVLLLVVLNASLLAACGNPLQVTPTSSPTDTITATQTGSQIGMITPTQTSPLTGTITISGAFALYPMMTLWSQEFQKSNPGVQFDISAGGAGKGMTDVLSNAVDIGMVSRAVKAEEAAQGAYDIGVVKDAVFPVVNANNPVIVDIMANGIKQETFRKIFITGEIKTWGEVVGKPDITDEIHIYTRSDSAGASDVWAQYLGGKGQADLLGIGVNGDPGLLDAVVNDPLGIGYNNLGYAFDQATGALPNGVKVVPIDGNGNGTADPDEIITSLVAATDAVASGRYPSPPARVLNLVTKGKPSGLVQAFILWILTDGQKFIPQAGYVQLPTDLLAEALIKIK
;
A
#
# COMPACT_ATOMS: atom_id res chain seq x y z
N MET A 1 56.48 4.59 -2.38
CA MET A 1 57.00 4.96 -1.06
C MET A 1 55.85 5.21 -0.11
N ILE A 2 55.87 4.46 0.98
CA ILE A 2 55.24 4.67 2.30
C ILE A 2 53.74 4.46 2.41
N ASN A 3 53.47 3.29 2.82
CA ASN A 3 52.46 2.62 3.62
C ASN A 3 52.12 3.36 4.93
N LYS A 4 50.84 3.50 5.30
CA LYS A 4 50.43 3.56 6.70
C LYS A 4 49.04 2.94 6.87
N GLY A 5 49.01 1.73 7.40
CA GLY A 5 47.82 1.05 7.89
C GLY A 5 47.30 1.67 9.19
N PHE A 6 45.98 1.54 9.38
CA PHE A 6 45.33 1.82 10.66
C PHE A 6 44.66 0.53 11.17
N ARG A 7 45.24 0.03 12.28
CA ARG A 7 44.73 -1.12 13.04
C ARG A 7 43.58 -0.66 13.93
N VAL A 8 42.41 -1.29 13.83
CA VAL A 8 41.34 -1.16 14.80
C VAL A 8 41.44 -2.30 15.81
N LEU A 9 41.54 -1.90 17.08
CA LEU A 9 41.70 -2.73 18.26
C LEU A 9 40.32 -3.27 18.71
N LEU A 10 40.24 -4.59 18.82
CA LEU A 10 39.08 -5.33 19.35
C LEU A 10 39.19 -5.35 20.88
N LEU A 11 38.23 -4.77 21.60
CA LEU A 11 38.08 -4.90 23.04
C LEU A 11 36.98 -5.88 23.37
N VAL A 12 37.36 -7.08 23.79
CA VAL A 12 36.53 -8.09 24.43
C VAL A 12 36.45 -7.78 25.90
N VAL A 13 35.28 -7.55 26.44
CA VAL A 13 35.04 -7.53 27.89
C VAL A 13 34.24 -8.77 28.28
N LEU A 14 34.94 -9.65 28.93
CA LEU A 14 34.47 -10.84 29.62
C LEU A 14 34.05 -10.45 31.03
N ASN A 15 32.81 -10.72 31.44
CA ASN A 15 32.47 -10.73 32.87
C ASN A 15 31.76 -12.02 33.24
N ALA A 16 32.40 -12.72 34.14
CA ALA A 16 31.99 -14.01 34.71
C ALA A 16 31.36 -13.84 36.09
N SER A 17 30.34 -14.63 36.30
CA SER A 17 29.99 -15.37 37.55
C SER A 17 29.71 -14.62 38.85
N LEU A 18 28.60 -14.97 39.48
CA LEU A 18 28.64 -15.53 40.86
C LEU A 18 27.30 -16.20 41.21
N LEU A 19 27.41 -17.45 41.64
CA LEU A 19 26.38 -18.30 42.25
C LEU A 19 26.21 -17.96 43.75
N ALA A 20 24.96 -18.04 44.25
CA ALA A 20 24.65 -18.43 45.64
C ALA A 20 23.14 -18.73 45.68
N ALA A 21 22.66 -19.91 45.88
CA ALA A 21 22.62 -20.81 47.02
C ALA A 21 21.36 -20.58 47.90
N CYS A 22 20.46 -21.61 47.85
CA CYS A 22 19.65 -22.22 48.90
C CYS A 22 18.79 -21.37 49.85
N GLY A 23 17.51 -21.76 49.93
CA GLY A 23 16.64 -21.44 51.04
C GLY A 23 15.23 -21.98 50.85
N ASN A 24 15.00 -23.23 51.25
CA ASN A 24 13.65 -23.80 51.40
C ASN A 24 13.17 -23.56 52.84
N PRO A 25 11.96 -23.11 53.12
CA PRO A 25 11.30 -23.60 54.31
C PRO A 25 9.85 -24.05 54.14
N LEU A 26 9.64 -25.21 54.63
CA LEU A 26 8.52 -25.67 55.48
C LEU A 26 7.07 -25.57 54.99
N GLN A 27 6.60 -26.72 54.69
CA GLN A 27 5.22 -27.18 54.65
C GLN A 27 4.55 -27.01 56.01
N VAL A 28 3.37 -26.38 56.08
CA VAL A 28 2.46 -26.42 57.21
C VAL A 28 1.12 -26.94 56.74
N THR A 29 0.78 -28.11 57.16
CA THR A 29 -0.55 -28.71 57.08
C THR A 29 -1.43 -28.19 58.22
N PRO A 30 -2.68 -27.78 57.98
CA PRO A 30 -3.69 -27.74 59.04
C PRO A 30 -4.64 -28.95 58.93
N THR A 31 -4.79 -29.52 60.06
CA THR A 31 -5.63 -30.61 60.51
C THR A 31 -7.12 -30.30 60.31
N SER A 32 -7.84 -31.31 59.86
CA SER A 32 -9.30 -31.39 59.78
C SER A 32 -9.93 -31.57 61.17
N SER A 33 -11.07 -30.94 61.41
CA SER A 33 -12.10 -31.44 62.34
C SER A 33 -13.49 -31.01 61.83
N PRO A 34 -14.48 -31.85 62.02
CA PRO A 34 -15.78 -31.77 61.38
C PRO A 34 -16.82 -31.10 62.26
N THR A 35 -17.78 -30.42 61.69
CA THR A 35 -19.03 -30.12 62.37
C THR A 35 -20.18 -29.87 61.41
N ASP A 36 -21.13 -30.76 61.49
CA ASP A 36 -22.59 -30.67 61.34
C ASP A 36 -23.27 -30.04 60.12
N THR A 37 -24.02 -30.90 59.54
CA THR A 37 -25.16 -30.85 58.64
C THR A 37 -26.22 -29.81 59.01
N ILE A 38 -26.54 -28.90 58.08
CA ILE A 38 -27.90 -28.33 58.00
C ILE A 38 -28.35 -28.43 56.53
N THR A 39 -29.33 -29.28 56.28
CA THR A 39 -30.06 -29.42 55.02
C THR A 39 -30.95 -28.24 54.81
N ALA A 40 -30.66 -27.41 53.81
CA ALA A 40 -31.60 -26.45 53.27
C ALA A 40 -31.79 -26.76 51.80
N THR A 41 -32.95 -27.32 51.46
CA THR A 41 -33.43 -27.49 50.12
C THR A 41 -33.76 -26.13 49.54
N GLN A 42 -32.91 -25.60 48.65
CA GLN A 42 -33.27 -24.45 47.80
C GLN A 42 -33.32 -24.94 46.36
N THR A 43 -34.53 -24.95 45.83
CA THR A 43 -34.80 -25.05 44.39
C THR A 43 -34.36 -23.73 43.77
N GLY A 44 -33.11 -23.62 43.35
CA GLY A 44 -32.55 -22.48 42.62
C GLY A 44 -32.51 -22.80 41.16
N SER A 45 -33.30 -22.06 40.35
CA SER A 45 -33.16 -22.00 38.90
C SER A 45 -31.69 -21.81 38.51
N GLN A 46 -31.12 -22.79 37.80
CA GLN A 46 -29.84 -22.65 37.15
C GLN A 46 -29.98 -21.57 36.05
N ILE A 47 -29.61 -20.34 36.37
CA ILE A 47 -29.24 -19.38 35.36
C ILE A 47 -27.95 -19.93 34.74
N GLY A 48 -28.06 -20.47 33.53
CA GLY A 48 -26.91 -20.93 32.77
C GLY A 48 -25.92 -19.76 32.64
N MET A 49 -24.81 -19.81 33.35
CA MET A 49 -23.65 -18.96 33.03
C MET A 49 -23.28 -19.25 31.58
N ILE A 50 -23.55 -18.27 30.71
CA ILE A 50 -22.98 -18.28 29.38
C ILE A 50 -21.48 -18.07 29.59
N THR A 51 -20.74 -19.16 29.59
CA THR A 51 -19.28 -19.12 29.54
C THR A 51 -18.92 -18.41 28.26
N PRO A 52 -18.16 -17.31 28.27
CA PRO A 52 -17.71 -16.70 27.03
C PRO A 52 -16.95 -17.78 26.28
N THR A 53 -17.37 -18.05 25.04
CA THR A 53 -16.67 -18.96 24.14
C THR A 53 -15.26 -18.38 24.00
N GLN A 54 -14.27 -19.01 24.63
CA GLN A 54 -12.87 -18.69 24.45
C GLN A 54 -12.53 -18.99 22.99
N THR A 55 -12.54 -17.96 22.16
CA THR A 55 -12.00 -18.06 20.82
C THR A 55 -10.51 -18.40 20.98
N SER A 56 -10.08 -19.55 20.49
CA SER A 56 -8.66 -19.93 20.53
C SER A 56 -7.82 -18.82 19.91
N PRO A 57 -6.65 -18.48 20.49
CA PRO A 57 -5.78 -17.46 19.94
C PRO A 57 -5.47 -17.75 18.47
N LEU A 58 -5.54 -16.73 17.61
CA LEU A 58 -5.12 -16.86 16.22
C LEU A 58 -3.60 -17.09 16.17
N THR A 59 -3.20 -18.11 15.43
CA THR A 59 -1.78 -18.46 15.22
C THR A 59 -1.55 -18.91 13.79
N GLY A 60 -0.35 -18.72 13.28
CA GLY A 60 0.05 -19.14 11.93
C GLY A 60 0.77 -18.05 11.17
N THR A 61 1.11 -18.33 9.92
CA THR A 61 1.76 -17.39 9.01
C THR A 61 0.80 -17.06 7.87
N ILE A 62 0.73 -15.77 7.50
CA ILE A 62 0.04 -15.29 6.29
C ILE A 62 1.12 -14.81 5.32
N THR A 63 1.15 -15.40 4.13
CA THR A 63 2.07 -15.03 3.04
C THR A 63 1.38 -14.09 2.07
N ILE A 64 2.05 -13.00 1.70
CA ILE A 64 1.45 -11.90 0.92
C ILE A 64 2.45 -11.41 -0.12
N SER A 65 2.02 -11.24 -1.37
CA SER A 65 2.86 -10.62 -2.39
C SER A 65 2.08 -9.68 -3.29
N GLY A 66 2.77 -8.80 -4.01
CA GLY A 66 2.13 -8.08 -5.11
C GLY A 66 2.39 -6.58 -5.18
N ALA A 67 1.32 -5.80 -5.33
CA ALA A 67 1.37 -4.39 -5.71
C ALA A 67 2.15 -3.52 -4.72
N PHE A 68 3.13 -2.77 -5.24
CA PHE A 68 3.82 -1.74 -4.48
C PHE A 68 2.84 -0.72 -3.85
N ALA A 69 1.77 -0.38 -4.56
CA ALA A 69 0.73 0.52 -4.06
C ALA A 69 0.12 0.13 -2.71
N LEU A 70 0.04 -1.17 -2.39
CA LEU A 70 -0.51 -1.68 -1.13
C LEU A 70 0.56 -2.01 -0.08
N TYR A 71 1.83 -2.13 -0.48
CA TYR A 71 2.87 -2.64 0.39
C TYR A 71 3.03 -1.84 1.70
N PRO A 72 3.08 -0.49 1.68
CA PRO A 72 3.17 0.29 2.93
C PRO A 72 1.97 0.09 3.84
N MET A 73 0.75 0.12 3.29
CA MET A 73 -0.48 -0.08 4.06
C MET A 73 -0.58 -1.49 4.62
N MET A 74 -0.21 -2.52 3.83
CA MET A 74 -0.20 -3.91 4.27
C MET A 74 0.79 -4.14 5.42
N THR A 75 1.96 -3.52 5.35
CA THR A 75 2.96 -3.57 6.43
C THR A 75 2.39 -2.98 7.72
N LEU A 76 1.72 -1.83 7.64
CA LEU A 76 1.08 -1.21 8.81
C LEU A 76 -0.04 -2.10 9.37
N TRP A 77 -0.95 -2.59 8.51
CA TRP A 77 -2.05 -3.47 8.96
C TRP A 77 -1.53 -4.74 9.63
N SER A 78 -0.48 -5.35 9.08
CA SER A 78 0.12 -6.56 9.66
C SER A 78 0.70 -6.29 11.05
N GLN A 79 1.44 -5.20 11.22
CA GLN A 79 2.00 -4.79 12.51
C GLN A 79 0.90 -4.51 13.55
N GLU A 80 -0.17 -3.81 13.16
CA GLU A 80 -1.27 -3.49 14.05
C GLU A 80 -2.10 -4.73 14.42
N PHE A 81 -2.33 -5.65 13.46
CA PHE A 81 -3.00 -6.91 13.73
C PHE A 81 -2.21 -7.82 14.69
N GLN A 82 -0.87 -7.86 14.53
CA GLN A 82 0.01 -8.65 15.42
C GLN A 82 -0.03 -8.18 16.87
N LYS A 83 -0.26 -6.88 17.14
CA LYS A 83 -0.38 -6.38 18.53
C LYS A 83 -1.48 -7.08 19.30
N SER A 84 -2.59 -7.41 18.63
CA SER A 84 -3.72 -8.13 19.22
C SER A 84 -3.65 -9.66 19.01
N ASN A 85 -2.82 -10.12 18.08
CA ASN A 85 -2.67 -11.51 17.69
C ASN A 85 -1.18 -11.90 17.60
N PRO A 86 -0.45 -11.95 18.74
CA PRO A 86 1.01 -12.13 18.73
C PRO A 86 1.49 -13.49 18.20
N GLY A 87 0.59 -14.47 18.08
CA GLY A 87 0.87 -15.76 17.47
C GLY A 87 0.82 -15.78 15.95
N VAL A 88 0.43 -14.64 15.29
CA VAL A 88 0.37 -14.54 13.85
C VAL A 88 1.65 -13.92 13.31
N GLN A 89 2.20 -14.53 12.24
CA GLN A 89 3.35 -14.03 11.51
C GLN A 89 2.94 -13.61 10.10
N PHE A 90 3.70 -12.70 9.50
CA PHE A 90 3.48 -12.24 8.13
C PHE A 90 4.77 -12.32 7.32
N ASP A 91 4.66 -12.81 6.09
CA ASP A 91 5.71 -12.73 5.07
C ASP A 91 5.18 -11.91 3.90
N ILE A 92 5.69 -10.68 3.74
CA ILE A 92 5.15 -9.70 2.80
C ILE A 92 6.23 -9.29 1.80
N SER A 93 5.93 -9.39 0.51
CA SER A 93 6.82 -8.98 -0.56
C SER A 93 6.13 -8.10 -1.60
N ALA A 94 6.84 -7.09 -2.12
CA ALA A 94 6.40 -6.32 -3.26
C ALA A 94 6.99 -6.89 -4.56
N GLY A 95 6.32 -6.64 -5.70
CA GLY A 95 6.77 -7.13 -7.01
C GLY A 95 5.79 -6.84 -8.14
N GLY A 96 4.83 -5.93 -7.89
CA GLY A 96 3.79 -5.54 -8.84
C GLY A 96 2.50 -6.36 -8.73
N ALA A 97 1.40 -5.79 -9.22
CA ALA A 97 0.06 -6.37 -9.14
C ALA A 97 -0.03 -7.72 -9.89
N GLY A 98 0.68 -7.83 -11.01
CA GLY A 98 0.71 -9.08 -11.79
C GLY A 98 1.39 -10.21 -11.05
N LYS A 99 2.50 -9.91 -10.31
CA LYS A 99 3.13 -10.91 -9.44
C LYS A 99 2.16 -11.38 -8.35
N GLY A 100 1.50 -10.44 -7.64
CA GLY A 100 0.52 -10.80 -6.61
C GLY A 100 -0.60 -11.69 -7.14
N MET A 101 -1.12 -11.38 -8.33
CA MET A 101 -2.15 -12.20 -8.99
C MET A 101 -1.62 -13.61 -9.34
N THR A 102 -0.43 -13.70 -9.94
CA THR A 102 0.17 -14.99 -10.31
C THR A 102 0.46 -15.85 -9.09
N ASP A 103 1.05 -15.26 -8.05
CA ASP A 103 1.43 -15.98 -6.84
C ASP A 103 0.19 -16.53 -6.11
N VAL A 104 -0.88 -15.73 -5.99
CA VAL A 104 -2.10 -16.20 -5.30
C VAL A 104 -2.84 -17.26 -6.12
N LEU A 105 -2.94 -17.10 -7.43
CA LEU A 105 -3.61 -18.10 -8.27
C LEU A 105 -2.86 -19.45 -8.33
N SER A 106 -1.53 -19.42 -8.17
CA SER A 106 -0.71 -20.63 -8.07
C SER A 106 -0.62 -21.20 -6.64
N ASN A 107 -1.27 -20.59 -5.65
CA ASN A 107 -1.17 -20.88 -4.22
C ASN A 107 0.27 -20.74 -3.67
N ALA A 108 1.11 -19.88 -4.26
CA ALA A 108 2.42 -19.54 -3.73
C ALA A 108 2.33 -18.57 -2.54
N VAL A 109 1.24 -17.80 -2.44
CA VAL A 109 0.90 -16.94 -1.32
C VAL A 109 -0.59 -17.06 -0.97
N ASP A 110 -0.94 -16.69 0.26
CA ASP A 110 -2.32 -16.67 0.74
C ASP A 110 -3.11 -15.47 0.20
N ILE A 111 -2.45 -14.31 0.08
CA ILE A 111 -3.05 -13.06 -0.35
C ILE A 111 -2.20 -12.41 -1.44
N GLY A 112 -2.82 -12.06 -2.58
CA GLY A 112 -2.25 -11.21 -3.60
C GLY A 112 -2.68 -9.74 -3.41
N MET A 113 -1.73 -8.80 -3.40
CA MET A 113 -2.00 -7.37 -3.45
C MET A 113 -2.17 -6.94 -4.91
N VAL A 114 -3.35 -6.42 -5.28
CA VAL A 114 -3.68 -6.09 -6.69
C VAL A 114 -4.23 -4.67 -6.77
N SER A 115 -3.53 -3.79 -7.47
CA SER A 115 -3.84 -2.36 -7.60
C SER A 115 -4.53 -1.99 -8.92
N ARG A 116 -5.35 -2.88 -9.44
CA ARG A 116 -6.22 -2.73 -10.60
C ARG A 116 -7.45 -3.63 -10.45
N ALA A 117 -8.39 -3.50 -11.36
CA ALA A 117 -9.48 -4.46 -11.45
C ALA A 117 -8.97 -5.87 -11.76
N VAL A 118 -9.63 -6.87 -11.21
CA VAL A 118 -9.41 -8.29 -11.55
C VAL A 118 -9.98 -8.53 -12.94
N LYS A 119 -9.21 -9.17 -13.81
CA LYS A 119 -9.62 -9.47 -15.17
C LYS A 119 -10.56 -10.68 -15.19
N ALA A 120 -11.41 -10.78 -16.23
CA ALA A 120 -12.37 -11.89 -16.35
C ALA A 120 -11.68 -13.27 -16.36
N GLU A 121 -10.52 -13.37 -17.05
CA GLU A 121 -9.74 -14.60 -17.09
C GLU A 121 -9.09 -14.96 -15.73
N GLU A 122 -8.76 -13.97 -14.89
CA GLU A 122 -8.25 -14.19 -13.53
C GLU A 122 -9.39 -14.65 -12.60
N ALA A 123 -10.55 -14.02 -12.70
CA ALA A 123 -11.76 -14.45 -11.98
C ALA A 123 -12.17 -15.89 -12.34
N ALA A 124 -12.08 -16.27 -13.63
CA ALA A 124 -12.35 -17.63 -14.09
C ALA A 124 -11.36 -18.66 -13.52
N GLN A 125 -10.15 -18.25 -13.14
CA GLN A 125 -9.14 -19.07 -12.47
C GLN A 125 -9.32 -19.11 -10.94
N GLY A 126 -10.34 -18.45 -10.42
CA GLY A 126 -10.67 -18.44 -8.99
C GLY A 126 -10.15 -17.24 -8.21
N ALA A 127 -9.69 -16.17 -8.88
CA ALA A 127 -9.37 -14.93 -8.19
C ALA A 127 -10.61 -14.37 -7.49
N TYR A 128 -10.54 -14.22 -6.17
CA TYR A 128 -11.60 -13.66 -5.33
C TYR A 128 -11.10 -12.33 -4.76
N ASP A 129 -11.61 -11.25 -5.32
CA ASP A 129 -11.18 -9.89 -4.97
C ASP A 129 -12.00 -9.29 -3.84
N ILE A 130 -11.33 -8.56 -2.97
CA ILE A 130 -11.91 -7.81 -1.86
C ILE A 130 -11.28 -6.42 -1.89
N GLY A 131 -12.09 -5.40 -2.23
CA GLY A 131 -11.64 -4.00 -2.17
C GLY A 131 -11.39 -3.59 -0.71
N VAL A 132 -10.27 -2.93 -0.43
CA VAL A 132 -9.90 -2.58 0.95
C VAL A 132 -9.61 -1.10 1.16
N VAL A 133 -9.15 -0.37 0.13
CA VAL A 133 -8.73 1.02 0.24
C VAL A 133 -8.70 1.65 -1.16
N LYS A 134 -8.76 2.98 -1.25
CA LYS A 134 -8.54 3.73 -2.50
C LYS A 134 -7.16 4.37 -2.52
N ASP A 135 -6.63 4.47 -3.74
CA ASP A 135 -5.36 5.11 -4.08
C ASP A 135 -5.48 5.78 -5.46
N ALA A 136 -4.48 6.53 -5.87
CA ALA A 136 -4.40 7.12 -7.21
C ALA A 136 -2.97 7.13 -7.73
N VAL A 137 -2.84 7.20 -9.06
CA VAL A 137 -1.57 7.40 -9.74
C VAL A 137 -1.45 8.86 -10.12
N PHE A 138 -0.32 9.47 -9.77
CA PHE A 138 -0.02 10.87 -10.03
C PHE A 138 1.10 10.99 -11.06
N PRO A 139 0.95 11.82 -12.11
CA PRO A 139 2.04 12.15 -13.01
C PRO A 139 3.09 12.96 -12.26
N VAL A 140 4.35 12.58 -12.41
CA VAL A 140 5.49 13.21 -11.74
C VAL A 140 6.53 13.65 -12.77
N VAL A 141 7.13 14.82 -12.54
CA VAL A 141 8.17 15.41 -13.38
C VAL A 141 9.32 15.87 -12.49
N ASN A 142 10.53 15.92 -13.05
CA ASN A 142 11.68 16.47 -12.33
C ASN A 142 11.47 17.96 -12.00
N ALA A 143 11.79 18.35 -10.77
CA ALA A 143 11.60 19.72 -10.29
C ALA A 143 12.51 20.76 -10.99
N ASN A 144 13.59 20.30 -11.66
CA ASN A 144 14.50 21.14 -12.43
C ASN A 144 14.23 21.07 -13.95
N ASN A 145 13.04 20.59 -14.34
CA ASN A 145 12.66 20.53 -15.75
C ASN A 145 12.72 21.94 -16.38
N PRO A 146 13.24 22.10 -17.61
CA PRO A 146 13.44 23.41 -18.23
C PRO A 146 12.16 24.22 -18.41
N VAL A 147 11.00 23.58 -18.47
CA VAL A 147 9.68 24.24 -18.60
C VAL A 147 8.80 24.05 -17.36
N ILE A 148 9.37 23.74 -16.20
CA ILE A 148 8.61 23.44 -14.98
C ILE A 148 7.63 24.55 -14.59
N VAL A 149 8.03 25.82 -14.79
CA VAL A 149 7.18 26.97 -14.46
C VAL A 149 5.91 26.97 -15.30
N ASP A 150 6.03 26.69 -16.60
CA ASP A 150 4.88 26.61 -17.51
C ASP A 150 4.00 25.41 -17.19
N ILE A 151 4.61 24.23 -16.93
CA ILE A 151 3.86 23.02 -16.54
C ILE A 151 3.03 23.26 -15.28
N MET A 152 3.63 23.89 -14.27
CA MET A 152 2.93 24.14 -12.99
C MET A 152 1.88 25.25 -13.09
N ALA A 153 2.02 26.18 -14.04
CA ALA A 153 1.05 27.24 -14.27
C ALA A 153 -0.14 26.81 -15.15
N ASN A 154 0.12 25.95 -16.14
CA ASN A 154 -0.86 25.61 -17.16
C ASN A 154 -1.52 24.24 -16.93
N GLY A 155 -0.88 23.34 -16.16
CA GLY A 155 -1.23 21.96 -16.12
C GLY A 155 -0.96 21.22 -17.44
N ILE A 156 -1.23 19.92 -17.47
CA ILE A 156 -1.15 19.11 -18.68
C ILE A 156 -2.49 18.40 -18.90
N LYS A 157 -3.05 18.51 -20.11
CA LYS A 157 -4.29 17.85 -20.49
C LYS A 157 -4.10 16.34 -20.68
N GLN A 158 -5.15 15.57 -20.42
CA GLN A 158 -5.17 14.12 -20.67
C GLN A 158 -4.69 13.77 -22.09
N GLU A 159 -5.14 14.52 -23.12
CA GLU A 159 -4.75 14.29 -24.51
C GLU A 159 -3.25 14.55 -24.74
N THR A 160 -2.66 15.52 -24.07
CA THR A 160 -1.21 15.78 -24.13
C THR A 160 -0.44 14.62 -23.48
N PHE A 161 -0.86 14.14 -22.32
CA PHE A 161 -0.28 12.93 -21.72
C PHE A 161 -0.42 11.72 -22.64
N ARG A 162 -1.57 11.53 -23.28
CA ARG A 162 -1.79 10.48 -24.27
C ARG A 162 -0.77 10.54 -25.40
N LYS A 163 -0.53 11.75 -25.95
CA LYS A 163 0.45 11.98 -27.01
C LYS A 163 1.88 11.72 -26.57
N ILE A 164 2.20 11.93 -25.31
CA ILE A 164 3.52 11.60 -24.72
C ILE A 164 3.64 10.10 -24.51
N PHE A 165 2.73 9.51 -23.72
CA PHE A 165 2.89 8.15 -23.18
C PHE A 165 2.37 7.02 -24.07
N ILE A 166 1.46 7.29 -25.01
CA ILE A 166 0.82 6.26 -25.83
C ILE A 166 1.22 6.40 -27.31
N THR A 167 1.02 7.56 -27.94
CA THR A 167 1.23 7.69 -29.40
C THR A 167 2.62 8.17 -29.77
N GLY A 168 3.36 8.80 -28.84
CA GLY A 168 4.69 9.36 -29.09
C GLY A 168 4.68 10.52 -30.10
N GLU A 169 3.53 11.20 -30.28
CA GLU A 169 3.39 12.37 -31.15
C GLU A 169 4.11 13.59 -30.59
N ILE A 170 4.10 13.79 -29.26
CA ILE A 170 4.83 14.84 -28.56
C ILE A 170 6.12 14.24 -28.02
N LYS A 171 7.25 14.82 -28.40
CA LYS A 171 8.59 14.31 -28.06
C LYS A 171 9.47 15.31 -27.32
N THR A 172 9.13 16.59 -27.36
CA THR A 172 9.91 17.65 -26.71
C THR A 172 9.10 18.39 -25.67
N TRP A 173 9.81 18.91 -24.67
CA TRP A 173 9.18 19.72 -23.62
C TRP A 173 8.61 21.03 -24.17
N GLY A 174 9.20 21.58 -25.24
CA GLY A 174 8.66 22.74 -25.90
C GLY A 174 7.29 22.52 -26.54
N GLU A 175 7.06 21.33 -27.13
CA GLU A 175 5.75 20.96 -27.69
C GLU A 175 4.68 20.87 -26.60
N VAL A 176 5.03 20.43 -25.39
CA VAL A 176 4.10 20.35 -24.25
C VAL A 176 3.55 21.73 -23.87
N VAL A 177 4.41 22.75 -23.87
CA VAL A 177 4.07 24.09 -23.37
C VAL A 177 3.88 25.15 -24.50
N GLY A 178 3.88 24.70 -25.76
CA GLY A 178 3.69 25.59 -26.90
C GLY A 178 4.87 26.55 -27.21
N LYS A 179 6.09 26.15 -26.85
CA LYS A 179 7.35 26.88 -27.05
C LYS A 179 8.29 26.11 -27.99
N PRO A 180 8.10 26.15 -29.32
CA PRO A 180 8.81 25.27 -30.27
C PRO A 180 10.33 25.47 -30.29
N ASP A 181 10.83 26.59 -29.79
CA ASP A 181 12.27 26.85 -29.67
C ASP A 181 12.96 25.99 -28.57
N ILE A 182 12.20 25.42 -27.68
CA ILE A 182 12.69 24.45 -26.65
C ILE A 182 12.63 23.06 -27.25
N THR A 183 13.80 22.50 -27.55
CA THR A 183 13.94 21.21 -28.26
C THR A 183 14.39 20.06 -27.35
N ASP A 184 14.40 20.29 -26.02
CA ASP A 184 14.75 19.27 -25.04
C ASP A 184 13.79 18.08 -25.14
N GLU A 185 14.33 16.87 -25.35
CA GLU A 185 13.53 15.64 -25.49
C GLU A 185 12.90 15.23 -24.18
N ILE A 186 11.71 14.64 -24.24
CA ILE A 186 11.03 14.08 -23.06
C ILE A 186 11.57 12.69 -22.80
N HIS A 187 12.11 12.44 -21.61
CA HIS A 187 12.50 11.12 -21.15
C HIS A 187 11.36 10.48 -20.36
N ILE A 188 10.67 9.54 -20.99
CA ILE A 188 9.51 8.88 -20.42
C ILE A 188 9.96 7.67 -19.59
N TYR A 189 9.57 7.60 -18.31
CA TYR A 189 9.79 6.45 -17.43
C TYR A 189 8.49 5.73 -17.15
N THR A 190 8.51 4.41 -17.31
CA THR A 190 7.39 3.51 -17.04
C THR A 190 7.85 2.32 -16.21
N ARG A 191 6.96 1.37 -15.94
CA ARG A 191 7.25 0.20 -15.11
C ARG A 191 7.71 -0.99 -15.97
N SER A 192 8.78 -1.67 -15.53
CA SER A 192 9.22 -2.95 -16.12
C SER A 192 8.53 -4.16 -15.49
N ASP A 193 8.07 -4.03 -14.23
CA ASP A 193 7.24 -5.04 -13.57
C ASP A 193 5.77 -4.92 -13.99
N SER A 194 4.99 -5.98 -13.84
CA SER A 194 3.55 -5.96 -14.14
C SER A 194 2.79 -5.15 -13.08
N ALA A 195 2.60 -3.86 -13.35
CA ALA A 195 2.12 -2.88 -12.40
C ALA A 195 0.67 -2.45 -12.67
N GLY A 196 -0.18 -2.52 -11.64
CA GLY A 196 -1.52 -1.96 -11.72
C GLY A 196 -1.53 -0.42 -11.90
N ALA A 197 -0.48 0.28 -11.45
CA ALA A 197 -0.30 1.70 -11.71
C ALA A 197 -0.21 1.99 -13.23
N SER A 198 0.59 1.19 -13.95
CA SER A 198 0.73 1.31 -15.40
C SER A 198 -0.58 0.99 -16.13
N ASP A 199 -1.30 -0.06 -15.69
CA ASP A 199 -2.57 -0.41 -16.29
C ASP A 199 -3.60 0.72 -16.16
N VAL A 200 -3.75 1.32 -14.97
CA VAL A 200 -4.73 2.40 -14.76
C VAL A 200 -4.29 3.72 -15.38
N TRP A 201 -2.97 3.99 -15.44
CA TRP A 201 -2.46 5.17 -16.16
C TRP A 201 -2.72 5.05 -17.67
N ALA A 202 -2.42 3.89 -18.26
CA ALA A 202 -2.74 3.62 -19.67
C ALA A 202 -4.25 3.77 -19.95
N GLN A 203 -5.11 3.19 -19.10
CA GLN A 203 -6.57 3.31 -19.23
C GLN A 203 -7.04 4.77 -19.14
N TYR A 204 -6.49 5.55 -18.22
CA TYR A 204 -6.76 6.99 -18.16
C TYR A 204 -6.44 7.67 -19.49
N LEU A 205 -5.35 7.30 -20.15
CA LEU A 205 -4.91 7.85 -21.43
C LEU A 205 -5.59 7.23 -22.65
N GLY A 206 -6.61 6.38 -22.45
CA GLY A 206 -7.36 5.72 -23.53
C GLY A 206 -6.69 4.50 -24.12
N GLY A 207 -5.62 3.99 -23.49
CA GLY A 207 -5.01 2.70 -23.79
C GLY A 207 -5.75 1.54 -23.10
N LYS A 208 -5.33 0.30 -23.40
CA LYS A 208 -5.91 -0.93 -22.83
C LYS A 208 -5.19 -1.40 -21.58
N GLY A 209 -3.90 -1.08 -21.44
CA GLY A 209 -3.07 -1.50 -20.32
C GLY A 209 -1.61 -1.13 -20.49
N GLN A 210 -0.78 -1.60 -19.57
CA GLN A 210 0.65 -1.27 -19.48
C GLN A 210 1.43 -1.42 -20.80
N ALA A 211 1.08 -2.40 -21.62
CA ALA A 211 1.78 -2.67 -22.87
C ALA A 211 1.65 -1.54 -23.93
N ASP A 212 0.68 -0.65 -23.76
CA ASP A 212 0.48 0.50 -24.65
C ASP A 212 1.34 1.71 -24.24
N LEU A 213 1.97 1.69 -23.06
CA LEU A 213 2.79 2.79 -22.58
C LEU A 213 4.20 2.75 -23.20
N LEU A 214 4.61 3.88 -23.73
CA LEU A 214 5.97 4.13 -24.17
C LEU A 214 6.87 4.50 -22.99
N GLY A 215 8.18 4.35 -23.19
CA GLY A 215 9.20 4.81 -22.26
C GLY A 215 10.16 3.71 -21.77
N ILE A 216 11.09 4.11 -20.92
CA ILE A 216 12.11 3.26 -20.31
C ILE A 216 11.51 2.57 -19.10
N GLY A 217 11.51 1.23 -19.12
CA GLY A 217 10.98 0.41 -18.03
C GLY A 217 11.93 0.37 -16.83
N VAL A 218 11.43 0.78 -15.65
CA VAL A 218 12.15 0.70 -14.36
C VAL A 218 11.36 -0.10 -13.34
N ASN A 219 12.05 -0.70 -12.38
CA ASN A 219 11.40 -1.62 -11.44
C ASN A 219 10.79 -0.90 -10.24
N GLY A 220 9.50 -1.10 -10.03
CA GLY A 220 8.77 -0.61 -8.87
C GLY A 220 8.54 0.91 -8.88
N ASP A 221 7.70 1.37 -7.95
CA ASP A 221 7.50 2.80 -7.71
C ASP A 221 8.78 3.51 -7.25
N PRO A 222 9.61 2.92 -6.34
CA PRO A 222 10.87 3.54 -5.96
C PRO A 222 11.80 3.78 -7.16
N GLY A 223 11.96 2.79 -8.06
CA GLY A 223 12.81 2.93 -9.23
C GLY A 223 12.29 3.97 -10.22
N LEU A 224 10.96 4.10 -10.36
CA LEU A 224 10.38 5.14 -11.21
C LEU A 224 10.59 6.54 -10.61
N LEU A 225 10.40 6.69 -9.31
CA LEU A 225 10.65 7.94 -8.61
C LEU A 225 12.13 8.36 -8.75
N ASP A 226 13.06 7.43 -8.49
CA ASP A 226 14.49 7.68 -8.60
C ASP A 226 14.91 8.08 -10.02
N ALA A 227 14.36 7.43 -11.04
CA ALA A 227 14.63 7.76 -12.44
C ALA A 227 14.22 9.21 -12.75
N VAL A 228 13.02 9.63 -12.34
CA VAL A 228 12.54 11.00 -12.55
C VAL A 228 13.34 12.02 -11.73
N VAL A 229 13.70 11.71 -10.46
CA VAL A 229 14.51 12.61 -9.61
C VAL A 229 15.87 12.92 -10.22
N ASN A 230 16.50 11.92 -10.84
CA ASN A 230 17.87 12.04 -11.35
C ASN A 230 17.96 12.52 -12.81
N ASP A 231 16.83 12.76 -13.45
CA ASP A 231 16.80 13.19 -14.86
C ASP A 231 15.95 14.48 -15.02
N PRO A 232 16.58 15.64 -15.27
CA PRO A 232 15.85 16.90 -15.47
C PRO A 232 14.81 16.87 -16.59
N LEU A 233 14.95 15.97 -17.57
CA LEU A 233 14.02 15.81 -18.68
C LEU A 233 13.00 14.70 -18.45
N GLY A 234 13.05 14.05 -17.26
CA GLY A 234 12.25 12.91 -16.89
C GLY A 234 10.80 13.23 -16.56
N ILE A 235 9.90 12.39 -17.06
CA ILE A 235 8.50 12.31 -16.67
C ILE A 235 8.11 10.84 -16.41
N GLY A 236 7.25 10.64 -15.42
CA GLY A 236 6.70 9.35 -15.08
C GLY A 236 5.39 9.48 -14.32
N TYR A 237 5.03 8.41 -13.60
CA TYR A 237 3.82 8.37 -12.77
C TYR A 237 4.04 7.47 -11.57
N ASN A 238 3.57 7.87 -10.41
CA ASN A 238 3.71 7.09 -9.17
C ASN A 238 2.39 6.98 -8.41
N ASN A 239 2.26 5.88 -7.68
CA ASN A 239 1.18 5.71 -6.71
C ASN A 239 1.28 6.77 -5.61
N LEU A 240 0.15 7.11 -4.99
CA LEU A 240 0.01 8.10 -3.92
C LEU A 240 1.10 7.97 -2.85
N GLY A 241 1.33 6.74 -2.34
CA GLY A 241 2.30 6.48 -1.28
C GLY A 241 3.78 6.62 -1.67
N TYR A 242 4.07 6.94 -2.93
CA TYR A 242 5.43 7.21 -3.45
C TYR A 242 5.54 8.59 -4.10
N ALA A 243 4.44 9.12 -4.64
CA ALA A 243 4.39 10.49 -5.12
C ALA A 243 4.51 11.52 -3.99
N PHE A 244 4.20 11.11 -2.75
CA PHE A 244 4.32 11.91 -1.53
C PHE A 244 5.04 11.11 -0.44
N ASP A 245 5.88 11.82 0.32
CA ASP A 245 6.54 11.26 1.50
C ASP A 245 5.50 11.00 2.62
N GLN A 246 5.39 9.78 3.06
CA GLN A 246 4.36 9.36 4.02
C GLN A 246 4.56 9.94 5.42
N ALA A 247 5.80 10.27 5.80
CA ALA A 247 6.11 10.79 7.13
C ALA A 247 5.86 12.29 7.22
N THR A 248 6.16 13.03 6.16
CA THR A 248 6.03 14.49 6.12
C THR A 248 4.79 15.00 5.40
N GLY A 249 4.19 14.17 4.55
CA GLY A 249 3.09 14.55 3.65
C GLY A 249 3.51 15.46 2.51
N ALA A 250 4.81 15.75 2.34
CA ALA A 250 5.34 16.61 1.30
C ALA A 250 5.69 15.82 0.04
N LEU A 251 5.94 16.55 -1.05
CA LEU A 251 6.56 15.96 -2.24
C LEU A 251 8.02 15.56 -1.92
N PRO A 252 8.50 14.42 -2.42
CA PRO A 252 9.91 14.08 -2.36
C PRO A 252 10.76 15.15 -3.05
N ASN A 253 11.98 15.35 -2.53
CA ASN A 253 12.91 16.30 -3.13
C ASN A 253 13.22 15.92 -4.59
N GLY A 254 13.24 16.89 -5.47
CA GLY A 254 13.61 16.70 -6.89
C GLY A 254 12.43 16.37 -7.81
N VAL A 255 11.20 16.24 -7.30
CA VAL A 255 10.01 16.01 -8.15
C VAL A 255 8.89 17.02 -7.88
N LYS A 256 8.01 17.16 -8.88
CA LYS A 256 6.72 17.81 -8.79
C LYS A 256 5.64 16.88 -9.30
N VAL A 257 4.47 16.90 -8.66
CA VAL A 257 3.23 16.36 -9.24
C VAL A 257 2.71 17.34 -10.27
N VAL A 258 2.48 16.85 -11.47
CA VAL A 258 1.97 17.68 -12.58
C VAL A 258 0.47 17.90 -12.38
N PRO A 259 -0.03 19.15 -12.38
CA PRO A 259 -1.46 19.41 -12.41
C PRO A 259 -2.10 18.80 -13.66
N ILE A 260 -3.20 18.10 -13.50
CA ILE A 260 -4.00 17.61 -14.63
C ILE A 260 -5.03 18.69 -14.96
N ASP A 261 -4.86 19.36 -16.12
CA ASP A 261 -5.86 20.29 -16.66
C ASP A 261 -7.10 19.53 -17.10
N GLY A 262 -8.00 19.31 -16.15
CA GLY A 262 -9.19 18.45 -16.31
C GLY A 262 -10.30 19.12 -17.10
N ASN A 263 -10.42 20.43 -17.05
CA ASN A 263 -11.43 21.21 -17.77
C ASN A 263 -10.94 21.74 -19.14
N GLY A 264 -9.64 21.59 -19.42
CA GLY A 264 -9.04 21.93 -20.72
C GLY A 264 -8.83 23.42 -20.96
N ASN A 265 -8.88 24.25 -19.90
CA ASN A 265 -8.78 25.71 -20.04
C ASN A 265 -7.35 26.23 -20.26
N GLY A 266 -6.32 25.38 -20.08
CA GLY A 266 -4.90 25.74 -20.26
C GLY A 266 -4.31 26.49 -19.08
N THR A 267 -4.93 26.39 -17.91
CA THR A 267 -4.47 26.97 -16.64
C THR A 267 -4.63 25.93 -15.55
N ALA A 268 -3.64 25.75 -14.70
CA ALA A 268 -3.76 24.88 -13.53
C ALA A 268 -4.64 25.59 -12.47
N ASP A 269 -5.87 25.17 -12.36
CA ASP A 269 -6.79 25.72 -11.38
C ASP A 269 -6.39 25.31 -9.93
N PRO A 270 -6.77 26.08 -8.90
CA PRO A 270 -6.37 25.79 -7.52
C PRO A 270 -6.71 24.39 -7.03
N ASP A 271 -7.77 23.77 -7.54
CA ASP A 271 -8.22 22.41 -7.20
C ASP A 271 -7.52 21.30 -8.00
N GLU A 272 -6.78 21.67 -9.05
CA GLU A 272 -5.91 20.79 -9.85
C GLU A 272 -4.47 20.75 -9.33
N ILE A 273 -4.08 21.76 -8.53
CA ILE A 273 -2.74 21.88 -7.95
C ILE A 273 -2.64 21.04 -6.68
N ILE A 274 -1.94 19.91 -6.77
CA ILE A 274 -1.77 18.96 -5.67
C ILE A 274 -0.32 18.99 -5.19
N THR A 275 -0.08 19.61 -4.03
CA THR A 275 1.26 19.84 -3.48
C THR A 275 1.55 19.10 -2.17
N SER A 276 0.56 18.37 -1.65
CA SER A 276 0.71 17.61 -0.40
C SER A 276 -0.14 16.34 -0.42
N LEU A 277 0.23 15.40 0.43
CA LEU A 277 -0.52 14.15 0.65
C LEU A 277 -1.98 14.42 1.06
N VAL A 278 -2.19 15.43 1.92
CA VAL A 278 -3.55 15.81 2.36
C VAL A 278 -4.37 16.31 1.16
N ALA A 279 -3.82 17.19 0.34
CA ALA A 279 -4.50 17.68 -0.87
C ALA A 279 -4.80 16.54 -1.85
N ALA A 280 -3.87 15.58 -2.00
CA ALA A 280 -4.03 14.42 -2.85
C ALA A 280 -5.15 13.48 -2.36
N THR A 281 -5.16 13.15 -1.07
CA THR A 281 -6.19 12.29 -0.46
C THR A 281 -7.56 12.95 -0.54
N ASP A 282 -7.66 14.26 -0.30
CA ASP A 282 -8.91 15.02 -0.41
C ASP A 282 -9.44 15.05 -1.86
N ALA A 283 -8.55 15.24 -2.84
CA ALA A 283 -8.92 15.24 -4.25
C ALA A 283 -9.47 13.87 -4.70
N VAL A 284 -8.83 12.78 -4.25
CA VAL A 284 -9.26 11.40 -4.53
C VAL A 284 -10.56 11.06 -3.79
N ALA A 285 -10.70 11.45 -2.52
CA ALA A 285 -11.87 11.17 -1.70
C ALA A 285 -13.12 11.90 -2.22
N SER A 286 -12.96 13.17 -2.59
CA SER A 286 -14.06 14.00 -3.13
C SER A 286 -14.43 13.70 -4.58
N GLY A 287 -13.64 12.90 -5.31
CA GLY A 287 -13.84 12.62 -6.73
C GLY A 287 -13.41 13.75 -7.66
N ARG A 288 -12.71 14.77 -7.18
CA ARG A 288 -12.10 15.82 -8.01
C ARG A 288 -10.94 15.28 -8.86
N TYR A 289 -10.16 14.36 -8.31
CA TYR A 289 -9.13 13.66 -9.06
C TYR A 289 -9.74 12.60 -9.97
N PRO A 290 -9.30 12.47 -11.24
CA PRO A 290 -9.90 11.56 -12.21
C PRO A 290 -9.89 10.08 -11.74
N SER A 291 -10.91 9.33 -12.16
CA SER A 291 -10.98 7.88 -11.89
C SER A 291 -11.36 7.13 -13.18
N PRO A 292 -10.44 6.38 -13.85
CA PRO A 292 -9.03 6.31 -13.52
C PRO A 292 -8.35 7.70 -13.64
N PRO A 293 -7.15 7.92 -13.06
CA PRO A 293 -6.21 6.98 -12.44
C PRO A 293 -6.42 6.77 -10.93
N ALA A 294 -7.45 7.34 -10.29
CA ALA A 294 -7.88 6.90 -8.97
C ALA A 294 -8.59 5.55 -9.07
N ARG A 295 -8.37 4.66 -8.10
CA ARG A 295 -8.93 3.29 -8.13
C ARG A 295 -9.01 2.66 -6.73
N VAL A 296 -9.79 1.60 -6.64
CA VAL A 296 -9.79 0.69 -5.48
C VAL A 296 -8.58 -0.24 -5.57
N LEU A 297 -7.93 -0.47 -4.44
CA LEU A 297 -6.92 -1.50 -4.28
C LEU A 297 -7.56 -2.73 -3.64
N ASN A 298 -7.18 -3.90 -4.14
CA ASN A 298 -7.79 -5.17 -3.79
C ASN A 298 -6.81 -6.11 -3.11
N LEU A 299 -7.30 -6.84 -2.12
CA LEU A 299 -6.71 -8.10 -1.68
C LEU A 299 -7.39 -9.21 -2.47
N VAL A 300 -6.60 -10.10 -3.03
CA VAL A 300 -7.09 -11.23 -3.82
C VAL A 300 -6.69 -12.52 -3.13
N THR A 301 -7.65 -13.45 -3.03
CA THR A 301 -7.39 -14.82 -2.58
C THR A 301 -7.83 -15.80 -3.67
N LYS A 302 -7.35 -17.03 -3.63
CA LYS A 302 -7.85 -18.08 -4.53
C LYS A 302 -9.11 -18.71 -3.94
N GLY A 303 -10.25 -18.29 -4.44
CA GLY A 303 -11.56 -18.60 -3.85
C GLY A 303 -11.84 -17.76 -2.59
N LYS A 304 -13.02 -17.97 -1.98
CA LYS A 304 -13.43 -17.24 -0.78
C LYS A 304 -12.48 -17.55 0.39
N PRO A 305 -11.92 -16.52 1.06
CA PRO A 305 -10.99 -16.75 2.16
C PRO A 305 -11.69 -17.37 3.39
N SER A 306 -10.93 -18.13 4.16
CA SER A 306 -11.39 -18.77 5.38
C SER A 306 -10.30 -18.72 6.48
N GLY A 307 -10.65 -19.09 7.72
CA GLY A 307 -9.71 -19.21 8.82
C GLY A 307 -8.95 -17.92 9.12
N LEU A 308 -7.62 -18.03 9.26
CA LEU A 308 -6.75 -16.91 9.63
C LEU A 308 -6.76 -15.79 8.59
N VAL A 309 -6.75 -16.13 7.31
CA VAL A 309 -6.78 -15.14 6.21
C VAL A 309 -8.09 -14.37 6.22
N GLN A 310 -9.23 -15.05 6.40
CA GLN A 310 -10.53 -14.39 6.54
C GLN A 310 -10.57 -13.46 7.75
N ALA A 311 -10.05 -13.90 8.90
CA ALA A 311 -10.02 -13.09 10.12
C ALA A 311 -9.18 -11.82 9.94
N PHE A 312 -8.03 -11.91 9.26
CA PHE A 312 -7.19 -10.76 8.97
C PHE A 312 -7.86 -9.78 8.01
N ILE A 313 -8.43 -10.26 6.90
CA ILE A 313 -9.12 -9.39 5.94
C ILE A 313 -10.37 -8.74 6.58
N LEU A 314 -11.13 -9.49 7.39
CA LEU A 314 -12.26 -8.92 8.13
C LEU A 314 -11.81 -7.82 9.09
N TRP A 315 -10.70 -8.03 9.80
CA TRP A 315 -10.12 -7.00 10.67
C TRP A 315 -9.69 -5.76 9.87
N ILE A 316 -9.08 -5.93 8.68
CA ILE A 316 -8.75 -4.81 7.77
C ILE A 316 -10.00 -4.00 7.44
N LEU A 317 -11.12 -4.66 7.13
CA LEU A 317 -12.39 -4.01 6.75
C LEU A 317 -13.16 -3.42 7.96
N THR A 318 -12.72 -3.68 9.17
CA THR A 318 -13.33 -3.15 10.41
C THR A 318 -12.34 -2.29 11.18
N ASP A 319 -11.63 -2.84 12.15
CA ASP A 319 -10.71 -2.12 13.02
C ASP A 319 -9.50 -1.52 12.27
N GLY A 320 -9.10 -2.17 11.17
CA GLY A 320 -7.99 -1.75 10.32
C GLY A 320 -8.26 -0.45 9.54
N GLN A 321 -9.54 -0.09 9.33
CA GLN A 321 -9.93 1.11 8.59
C GLN A 321 -9.44 2.42 9.24
N LYS A 322 -9.33 2.46 10.56
CA LYS A 322 -8.86 3.65 11.29
C LYS A 322 -7.41 4.04 10.98
N PHE A 323 -6.60 3.10 10.47
CA PHE A 323 -5.19 3.33 10.14
C PHE A 323 -4.98 3.89 8.72
N ILE A 324 -6.01 3.85 7.86
CA ILE A 324 -5.92 4.26 6.45
C ILE A 324 -5.51 5.72 6.30
N PRO A 325 -6.17 6.70 6.98
CA PRO A 325 -5.80 8.12 6.80
C PRO A 325 -4.38 8.44 7.26
N GLN A 326 -3.93 7.83 8.36
CA GLN A 326 -2.57 8.06 8.87
C GLN A 326 -1.46 7.48 7.96
N ALA A 327 -1.81 6.47 7.16
CA ALA A 327 -0.92 5.89 6.15
C ALA A 327 -1.04 6.63 4.81
N GLY A 328 -1.78 7.73 4.74
CA GLY A 328 -1.91 8.54 3.52
C GLY A 328 -2.71 7.89 2.41
N TYR A 329 -3.65 7.03 2.74
CA TYR A 329 -4.58 6.43 1.79
C TYR A 329 -6.01 6.97 2.00
N VAL A 330 -6.90 6.63 1.06
CA VAL A 330 -8.31 7.03 1.11
C VAL A 330 -9.18 5.84 1.44
N GLN A 331 -10.04 5.98 2.46
CA GLN A 331 -10.99 4.94 2.82
C GLN A 331 -11.96 4.65 1.67
N LEU A 332 -12.46 3.42 1.62
CA LEU A 332 -13.53 3.10 0.69
C LEU A 332 -14.79 3.92 1.01
N PRO A 333 -15.56 4.34 -0.02
CA PRO A 333 -16.94 4.76 0.18
C PRO A 333 -17.73 3.72 0.98
N THR A 334 -18.71 4.17 1.76
CA THR A 334 -19.47 3.31 2.68
C THR A 334 -20.16 2.14 1.97
N ASP A 335 -20.66 2.36 0.77
CA ASP A 335 -21.28 1.33 -0.08
C ASP A 335 -20.29 0.24 -0.49
N LEU A 336 -19.10 0.62 -0.99
CA LEU A 336 -18.04 -0.32 -1.37
C LEU A 336 -17.48 -1.08 -0.14
N LEU A 337 -17.38 -0.42 1.00
CA LEU A 337 -16.97 -1.08 2.25
C LEU A 337 -18.03 -2.12 2.69
N ALA A 338 -19.30 -1.78 2.57
CA ALA A 338 -20.40 -2.70 2.88
C ALA A 338 -20.38 -3.92 1.94
N GLU A 339 -20.16 -3.73 0.64
CA GLU A 339 -19.99 -4.82 -0.33
C GLU A 339 -18.81 -5.72 0.01
N ALA A 340 -17.64 -5.15 0.36
CA ALA A 340 -16.47 -5.91 0.78
C ALA A 340 -16.75 -6.73 2.04
N LEU A 341 -17.47 -6.17 3.02
CA LEU A 341 -17.89 -6.87 4.25
C LEU A 341 -18.88 -8.02 3.96
N ILE A 342 -19.75 -7.89 2.96
CA ILE A 342 -20.63 -8.98 2.52
C ILE A 342 -19.82 -10.10 1.86
N LYS A 343 -18.84 -9.77 1.01
CA LYS A 343 -17.98 -10.74 0.36
C LYS A 343 -17.19 -11.60 1.36
N ILE A 344 -16.74 -11.02 2.48
CA ILE A 344 -15.87 -11.70 3.45
C ILE A 344 -16.67 -12.58 4.45
N LYS A 345 -17.91 -12.27 4.71
CA LYS A 345 -18.81 -13.05 5.60
C LYS A 345 -19.37 -14.29 4.90
#